data_95a596035e29185db0164dadf86ad52e
#
_entry.id   95a596035e29185db0164dadf86ad52e
#
_cell.length_a   1.000
_cell.length_b   1.000
_cell.length_c   1.000
_cell.angle_alpha   90.00
_cell.angle_beta   90.00
_cell.angle_gamma   90.00
#
_symmetry.space_group_name_H-M   'P 1'
#
loop_
_entity.id
_entity.type
_entity.pdbx_description
1 polymer ?
#
loop_
_entity_poly.entity_id
_entity_poly.type
_entity_poly.pdbx_seq_one_letter_code
_entity_poly.pdbx_strand_id
1 'polypeptide(L)'
;MKITTLGRGSIGGTLARLWTKAGHEVTMFGRDGGDASDADVVLVAVPSGVVPDALTRVTGLDGKVVLDATNRMTATPPAGYPSIAEYLKAQTGGPTAKVFNLNFGALLEQAAQTSPKPGNIWVGDEAARAAVEKLTRDIGMEPLHGGSLELASVQEAFAVMLMGIVGDRDEGLLYYRFASPQTF
;
A
#
# COMPACT_ATOMS: atom_id res chain seq x y z
N MET A 1 -6.39 -9.18 12.65
CA MET A 1 -6.78 -9.45 11.25
C MET A 1 -5.84 -10.49 10.68
N LYS A 2 -6.32 -11.31 9.77
CA LYS A 2 -5.48 -12.19 8.96
C LYS A 2 -5.08 -11.43 7.68
N ILE A 3 -3.80 -11.28 7.45
CA ILE A 3 -3.27 -10.47 6.35
C ILE A 3 -2.39 -11.35 5.47
N THR A 4 -2.58 -11.31 4.17
CA THR A 4 -1.67 -11.92 3.22
C THR A 4 -0.92 -10.84 2.44
N THR A 5 0.41 -10.91 2.38
CA THR A 5 1.21 -10.01 1.54
C THR A 5 1.74 -10.73 0.31
N LEU A 6 1.45 -10.19 -0.87
CA LEU A 6 2.08 -10.59 -2.12
C LEU A 6 3.35 -9.73 -2.30
N GLY A 7 4.49 -10.35 -2.07
CA GLY A 7 5.79 -9.69 -2.08
C GLY A 7 6.44 -9.62 -0.70
N ARG A 8 7.74 -10.00 -0.65
CA ARG A 8 8.57 -10.07 0.56
C ARG A 8 9.68 -9.01 0.56
N GLY A 9 9.54 -8.00 -0.32
CA GLY A 9 10.52 -6.94 -0.49
C GLY A 9 10.44 -5.86 0.60
N SER A 10 11.07 -4.72 0.30
CA SER A 10 11.19 -3.58 1.24
C SER A 10 9.85 -3.12 1.82
N ILE A 11 8.79 -2.99 1.01
CA ILE A 11 7.46 -2.59 1.51
C ILE A 11 6.74 -3.77 2.12
N GLY A 12 6.49 -4.84 1.35
CA GLY A 12 5.66 -5.97 1.81
C GLY A 12 6.25 -6.70 3.01
N GLY A 13 7.56 -6.94 3.01
CA GLY A 13 8.23 -7.60 4.14
C GLY A 13 8.30 -6.73 5.39
N THR A 14 8.52 -5.42 5.25
CA THR A 14 8.54 -4.51 6.41
C THR A 14 7.14 -4.34 7.01
N LEU A 15 6.12 -4.12 6.19
CA LEU A 15 4.73 -4.05 6.68
C LEU A 15 4.29 -5.34 7.36
N ALA A 16 4.66 -6.51 6.79
CA ALA A 16 4.37 -7.80 7.39
C ALA A 16 4.94 -7.91 8.82
N ARG A 17 6.22 -7.55 9.00
CA ARG A 17 6.86 -7.56 10.34
C ARG A 17 6.17 -6.60 11.32
N LEU A 18 5.87 -5.38 10.87
CA LEU A 18 5.23 -4.37 11.71
C LEU A 18 3.82 -4.80 12.12
N TRP A 19 3.02 -5.32 11.22
CA TRP A 19 1.67 -5.82 11.52
C TRP A 19 1.71 -7.07 12.41
N THR A 20 2.67 -7.98 12.22
CA THR A 20 2.86 -9.10 13.15
C THR A 20 3.18 -8.59 14.55
N LYS A 21 4.06 -7.58 14.68
CA LYS A 21 4.36 -6.94 15.96
C LYS A 21 3.14 -6.25 16.59
N ALA A 22 2.25 -5.73 15.76
CA ALA A 22 0.97 -5.12 16.18
C ALA A 22 -0.13 -6.15 16.52
N GLY A 23 0.17 -7.46 16.44
CA GLY A 23 -0.76 -8.53 16.83
C GLY A 23 -1.65 -9.06 15.70
N HIS A 24 -1.30 -8.80 14.43
CA HIS A 24 -1.97 -9.41 13.29
C HIS A 24 -1.36 -10.76 12.95
N GLU A 25 -2.15 -11.65 12.36
CA GLU A 25 -1.70 -12.88 11.74
C GLU A 25 -1.31 -12.60 10.29
N VAL A 26 -0.02 -12.71 9.95
CA VAL A 26 0.48 -12.30 8.63
C VAL A 26 1.14 -13.47 7.92
N THR A 27 0.65 -13.77 6.72
CA THR A 27 1.24 -14.73 5.77
C THR A 27 1.89 -13.98 4.62
N MET A 28 3.13 -14.34 4.26
CA MET A 28 3.84 -13.71 3.16
C MET A 28 3.99 -14.68 1.99
N PHE A 29 3.46 -14.30 0.82
CA PHE A 29 3.67 -15.05 -0.42
C PHE A 29 4.87 -14.51 -1.19
N GLY A 30 5.66 -15.44 -1.70
CA GLY A 30 6.75 -15.20 -2.64
C GLY A 30 6.31 -15.38 -4.08
N ARG A 31 7.27 -15.76 -4.94
CA ARG A 31 7.03 -15.98 -6.37
C ARG A 31 6.13 -17.18 -6.67
N ASP A 32 6.07 -18.14 -5.75
CA ASP A 32 5.28 -19.36 -5.94
C ASP A 32 3.78 -19.14 -5.68
N GLY A 33 3.42 -17.95 -5.13
CA GLY A 33 2.03 -17.63 -4.77
C GLY A 33 1.55 -18.38 -3.54
N GLY A 34 0.25 -18.71 -3.50
CA GLY A 34 -0.38 -19.41 -2.40
C GLY A 34 -1.91 -19.23 -2.36
N ASP A 35 -2.54 -19.73 -1.31
CA ASP A 35 -3.97 -19.59 -1.08
C ASP A 35 -4.25 -18.48 -0.02
N ALA A 36 -4.92 -17.42 -0.45
CA ALA A 36 -5.32 -16.28 0.38
C ALA A 36 -6.76 -16.40 0.91
N SER A 37 -7.41 -17.55 0.78
CA SER A 37 -8.83 -17.73 1.17
C SER A 37 -9.11 -17.32 2.62
N ASP A 38 -8.16 -17.56 3.53
CA ASP A 38 -8.30 -17.22 4.95
C ASP A 38 -8.01 -15.74 5.27
N ALA A 39 -7.49 -14.96 4.32
CA ALA A 39 -7.15 -13.56 4.57
C ALA A 39 -8.39 -12.67 4.68
N ASP A 40 -8.36 -11.74 5.64
CA ASP A 40 -9.27 -10.58 5.68
C ASP A 40 -8.82 -9.51 4.68
N VAL A 41 -7.49 -9.34 4.56
CA VAL A 41 -6.84 -8.29 3.75
C VAL A 41 -5.68 -8.88 2.97
N VAL A 42 -5.56 -8.48 1.71
CA VAL A 42 -4.44 -8.83 0.84
C VAL A 42 -3.67 -7.56 0.46
N LEU A 43 -2.37 -7.50 0.82
CA LEU A 43 -1.47 -6.45 0.37
C LEU A 43 -0.74 -6.89 -0.90
N VAL A 44 -0.81 -6.09 -1.95
CA VAL A 44 -0.01 -6.26 -3.18
C VAL A 44 1.18 -5.31 -3.14
N ALA A 45 2.38 -5.86 -2.93
CA ALA A 45 3.64 -5.13 -2.78
C ALA A 45 4.77 -5.74 -3.63
N VAL A 46 4.45 -6.04 -4.89
CA VAL A 46 5.39 -6.48 -5.93
C VAL A 46 5.63 -5.36 -6.95
N PRO A 47 6.67 -5.39 -7.79
CA PRO A 47 6.79 -4.45 -8.89
C PRO A 47 5.55 -4.46 -9.79
N SER A 48 5.07 -3.27 -10.20
CA SER A 48 3.79 -3.13 -10.92
C SER A 48 3.71 -3.98 -12.19
N GLY A 49 4.80 -4.12 -12.93
CA GLY A 49 4.84 -4.91 -14.17
C GLY A 49 4.68 -6.43 -13.99
N VAL A 50 4.84 -6.95 -12.76
CA VAL A 50 4.65 -8.40 -12.50
C VAL A 50 3.32 -8.72 -11.81
N VAL A 51 2.49 -7.71 -11.52
CA VAL A 51 1.20 -7.93 -10.83
C VAL A 51 0.30 -8.91 -11.57
N PRO A 52 0.09 -8.80 -12.90
CA PRO A 52 -0.77 -9.75 -13.60
C PRO A 52 -0.30 -11.21 -13.45
N ASP A 53 1.01 -11.45 -13.62
CA ASP A 53 1.59 -12.78 -13.44
C ASP A 53 1.51 -13.26 -11.97
N ALA A 54 1.75 -12.39 -11.01
CA ALA A 54 1.65 -12.73 -9.59
C ALA A 54 0.24 -13.18 -9.19
N LEU A 55 -0.81 -12.53 -9.72
CA LEU A 55 -2.19 -12.90 -9.43
C LEU A 55 -2.56 -14.29 -9.94
N THR A 56 -1.97 -14.75 -11.05
CA THR A 56 -2.26 -16.10 -11.57
C THR A 56 -1.81 -17.24 -10.63
N ARG A 57 -0.96 -16.91 -9.67
CA ARG A 57 -0.38 -17.87 -8.70
C ARG A 57 -1.01 -17.77 -7.31
N VAL A 58 -2.03 -16.94 -7.16
CA VAL A 58 -2.71 -16.73 -5.86
C VAL A 58 -4.19 -17.06 -6.02
N THR A 59 -4.67 -17.95 -5.18
CA THR A 59 -6.10 -18.28 -5.09
C THR A 59 -6.75 -17.57 -3.90
N GLY A 60 -8.09 -17.56 -3.86
CA GLY A 60 -8.85 -17.04 -2.73
C GLY A 60 -8.86 -15.51 -2.62
N LEU A 61 -8.69 -14.78 -3.73
CA LEU A 61 -8.69 -13.32 -3.76
C LEU A 61 -10.09 -12.71 -3.90
N ASP A 62 -11.07 -13.47 -4.36
CA ASP A 62 -12.41 -12.97 -4.68
C ASP A 62 -13.07 -12.29 -3.47
N GLY A 63 -13.51 -11.06 -3.64
CA GLY A 63 -14.21 -10.28 -2.62
C GLY A 63 -13.35 -9.81 -1.44
N LYS A 64 -12.05 -10.12 -1.41
CA LYS A 64 -11.15 -9.69 -0.33
C LYS A 64 -10.89 -8.18 -0.38
N VAL A 65 -10.59 -7.59 0.78
CA VAL A 65 -10.04 -6.24 0.82
C VAL A 65 -8.62 -6.27 0.25
N VAL A 66 -8.37 -5.51 -0.82
CA VAL A 66 -7.08 -5.46 -1.50
C VAL A 66 -6.41 -4.11 -1.30
N LEU A 67 -5.19 -4.11 -0.79
CA LEU A 67 -4.35 -2.93 -0.62
C LEU A 67 -3.24 -2.95 -1.67
N ASP A 68 -3.21 -1.94 -2.52
CA ASP A 68 -2.19 -1.77 -3.55
C ASP A 68 -1.09 -0.81 -3.08
N ALA A 69 0.10 -1.35 -2.85
CA ALA A 69 1.31 -0.58 -2.53
C ALA A 69 2.28 -0.45 -3.71
N THR A 70 1.85 -0.78 -4.92
CA THR A 70 2.72 -0.70 -6.10
C THR A 70 2.92 0.75 -6.56
N ASN A 71 3.95 0.99 -7.36
CA ASN A 71 4.17 2.25 -8.06
C ASN A 71 4.46 1.99 -9.53
N ARG A 72 3.90 2.83 -10.39
CA ARG A 72 4.11 2.82 -11.84
C ARG A 72 5.42 3.52 -12.23
N MET A 73 6.54 3.10 -11.64
CA MET A 73 7.84 3.73 -11.91
C MET A 73 8.46 3.29 -13.25
N THR A 74 8.23 2.03 -13.65
CA THR A 74 8.90 1.41 -14.81
C THR A 74 7.97 0.64 -15.73
N ALA A 75 6.70 0.48 -15.38
CA ALA A 75 5.73 -0.27 -16.17
C ALA A 75 4.37 0.44 -16.19
N THR A 76 3.70 0.37 -17.33
CA THR A 76 2.30 0.81 -17.45
C THR A 76 1.36 -0.23 -16.87
N PRO A 77 0.19 0.16 -16.35
CA PRO A 77 -0.87 -0.79 -15.99
C PRO A 77 -1.29 -1.64 -17.19
N PRO A 78 -1.92 -2.79 -16.98
CA PRO A 78 -2.52 -3.57 -18.06
C PRO A 78 -3.46 -2.72 -18.92
N ALA A 79 -3.54 -3.04 -20.22
CA ALA A 79 -4.35 -2.27 -21.18
C ALA A 79 -5.81 -2.13 -20.70
N GLY A 80 -6.34 -0.93 -20.78
CA GLY A 80 -7.70 -0.61 -20.34
C GLY A 80 -7.85 -0.18 -18.88
N TYR A 81 -6.76 -0.17 -18.11
CA TYR A 81 -6.79 0.27 -16.70
C TYR A 81 -5.91 1.50 -16.47
N PRO A 82 -6.43 2.57 -15.83
CA PRO A 82 -5.65 3.77 -15.51
C PRO A 82 -4.57 3.53 -14.44
N SER A 83 -4.79 2.55 -13.55
CA SER A 83 -3.87 2.21 -12.45
C SER A 83 -3.86 0.71 -12.16
N ILE A 84 -2.85 0.25 -11.42
CA ILE A 84 -2.80 -1.12 -10.91
C ILE A 84 -3.93 -1.36 -9.89
N ALA A 85 -4.29 -0.37 -9.09
CA ALA A 85 -5.38 -0.52 -8.13
C ALA A 85 -6.72 -0.80 -8.81
N GLU A 86 -7.03 -0.11 -9.91
CA GLU A 86 -8.25 -0.37 -10.69
C GLU A 86 -8.21 -1.74 -11.40
N TYR A 87 -7.04 -2.15 -11.88
CA TYR A 87 -6.84 -3.50 -12.39
C TYR A 87 -7.10 -4.55 -11.30
N LEU A 88 -6.52 -4.39 -10.11
CA LEU A 88 -6.76 -5.29 -8.97
C LEU A 88 -8.23 -5.36 -8.59
N LYS A 89 -8.91 -4.22 -8.53
CA LYS A 89 -10.36 -4.15 -8.29
C LYS A 89 -11.14 -4.99 -9.29
N ALA A 90 -10.81 -4.89 -10.58
CA ALA A 90 -11.48 -5.64 -11.63
C ALA A 90 -11.21 -7.15 -11.54
N GLN A 91 -10.00 -7.56 -11.09
CA GLN A 91 -9.64 -8.97 -10.98
C GLN A 91 -10.24 -9.64 -9.74
N THR A 92 -10.38 -8.92 -8.63
CA THR A 92 -10.79 -9.51 -7.35
C THR A 92 -12.24 -9.23 -6.96
N GLY A 93 -12.85 -8.19 -7.54
CA GLY A 93 -14.21 -7.73 -7.20
C GLY A 93 -14.34 -7.19 -5.77
N GLY A 94 -13.28 -7.24 -4.96
CA GLY A 94 -13.31 -6.82 -3.56
C GLY A 94 -13.07 -5.32 -3.36
N PRO A 95 -13.31 -4.79 -2.13
CA PRO A 95 -12.96 -3.42 -1.78
C PRO A 95 -11.46 -3.18 -1.98
N THR A 96 -11.10 -2.12 -2.70
CA THR A 96 -9.70 -1.87 -3.08
C THR A 96 -9.25 -0.49 -2.68
N ALA A 97 -8.01 -0.35 -2.20
CA ALA A 97 -7.39 0.92 -1.90
C ALA A 97 -5.93 0.96 -2.36
N LYS A 98 -5.51 2.11 -2.88
CA LYS A 98 -4.11 2.47 -3.13
C LYS A 98 -3.54 3.09 -1.87
N VAL A 99 -2.49 2.49 -1.27
CA VAL A 99 -1.94 2.91 0.02
C VAL A 99 -0.49 2.42 0.18
N PHE A 100 0.29 3.03 1.05
CA PHE A 100 1.70 2.75 1.35
C PHE A 100 2.69 2.99 0.19
N ASN A 101 2.24 3.33 -0.99
CA ASN A 101 3.07 3.56 -2.17
C ASN A 101 3.88 4.86 -2.13
N LEU A 102 3.52 5.80 -1.25
CA LEU A 102 4.21 7.09 -1.06
C LEU A 102 5.19 7.07 0.11
N ASN A 103 5.33 5.95 0.80
CA ASN A 103 6.21 5.81 1.95
C ASN A 103 7.42 4.95 1.62
N PHE A 104 8.59 5.37 2.08
CA PHE A 104 9.83 4.63 1.87
C PHE A 104 9.94 3.47 2.86
N GLY A 105 10.15 2.25 2.35
CA GLY A 105 10.25 1.05 3.17
C GLY A 105 11.27 1.15 4.31
N ALA A 106 12.40 1.82 4.06
CA ALA A 106 13.43 2.05 5.06
C ALA A 106 12.98 2.95 6.24
N LEU A 107 11.95 3.78 6.04
CA LEU A 107 11.43 4.67 7.09
C LEU A 107 10.25 4.06 7.85
N LEU A 108 9.58 3.05 7.33
CA LEU A 108 8.37 2.49 7.95
C LEU A 108 8.61 1.99 9.39
N GLU A 109 9.76 1.38 9.66
CA GLU A 109 10.09 0.87 11.00
C GLU A 109 10.28 1.99 12.05
N GLN A 110 10.60 3.19 11.62
CA GLN A 110 10.82 4.36 12.47
C GLN A 110 9.55 5.18 12.69
N ALA A 111 8.50 4.97 11.87
CA ALA A 111 7.28 5.78 11.89
C ALA A 111 6.61 5.82 13.27
N ALA A 112 6.58 4.70 13.98
CA ALA A 112 5.99 4.60 15.32
C ALA A 112 6.70 5.47 16.38
N GLN A 113 7.98 5.78 16.17
CA GLN A 113 8.81 6.58 17.08
C GLN A 113 8.83 8.07 16.71
N THR A 114 8.28 8.41 15.55
CA THR A 114 8.29 9.79 15.02
C THR A 114 7.19 10.62 15.67
N SER A 115 7.51 11.86 16.03
CA SER A 115 6.56 12.86 16.51
C SER A 115 6.83 14.20 15.83
N PRO A 116 5.83 14.79 15.19
CA PRO A 116 4.47 14.29 14.97
C PRO A 116 4.44 13.06 14.05
N LYS A 117 3.34 12.29 14.08
CA LYS A 117 3.19 11.09 13.25
C LYS A 117 3.25 11.42 11.76
N PRO A 118 3.99 10.64 10.94
CA PRO A 118 4.01 10.83 9.50
C PRO A 118 2.69 10.43 8.85
N GLY A 119 2.38 11.06 7.72
CA GLY A 119 1.17 10.78 6.95
C GLY A 119 1.28 9.52 6.10
N ASN A 120 0.14 8.88 5.84
CA ASN A 120 -0.01 7.83 4.87
C ASN A 120 -1.27 8.10 4.03
N ILE A 121 -1.08 8.73 2.86
CA ILE A 121 -2.18 9.02 1.94
C ILE A 121 -2.70 7.70 1.36
N TRP A 122 -4.02 7.62 1.27
CA TRP A 122 -4.69 6.54 0.58
C TRP A 122 -5.91 7.05 -0.20
N VAL A 123 -6.22 6.39 -1.30
CA VAL A 123 -7.43 6.57 -2.09
C VAL A 123 -8.07 5.20 -2.34
N GLY A 124 -9.38 5.12 -2.41
CA GLY A 124 -10.01 3.83 -2.61
C GLY A 124 -11.48 3.77 -2.26
N ASP A 125 -11.98 2.55 -2.25
CA ASP A 125 -13.37 2.26 -1.89
C ASP A 125 -13.62 2.54 -0.40
N GLU A 126 -14.77 3.12 -0.09
CA GLU A 126 -15.18 3.38 1.29
C GLU A 126 -15.23 2.08 2.13
N ALA A 127 -15.58 0.96 1.51
CA ALA A 127 -15.59 -0.34 2.17
C ALA A 127 -14.19 -0.85 2.60
N ALA A 128 -13.12 -0.30 2.04
CA ALA A 128 -11.75 -0.61 2.47
C ALA A 128 -11.26 0.26 3.64
N ARG A 129 -11.95 1.39 3.94
CA ARG A 129 -11.53 2.41 4.91
C ARG A 129 -11.10 1.83 6.25
N ALA A 130 -11.95 1.01 6.86
CA ALA A 130 -11.69 0.49 8.21
C ALA A 130 -10.39 -0.32 8.28
N ALA A 131 -10.11 -1.13 7.25
CA ALA A 131 -8.88 -1.91 7.15
C ALA A 131 -7.66 -1.01 6.91
N VAL A 132 -7.74 -0.09 5.94
CA VAL A 132 -6.65 0.85 5.62
C VAL A 132 -6.26 1.68 6.83
N GLU A 133 -7.22 2.31 7.47
CA GLU A 133 -6.96 3.21 8.60
C GLU A 133 -6.42 2.47 9.82
N LYS A 134 -6.98 1.29 10.13
CA LYS A 134 -6.46 0.47 11.21
C LYS A 134 -5.01 0.07 10.96
N LEU A 135 -4.73 -0.53 9.80
CA LEU A 135 -3.40 -1.02 9.45
C LEU A 135 -2.35 0.10 9.35
N THR A 136 -2.76 1.31 8.97
CA THR A 136 -1.92 2.51 8.98
C THR A 136 -1.58 2.95 10.40
N ARG A 137 -2.59 3.04 11.30
CA ARG A 137 -2.36 3.44 12.69
C ARG A 137 -1.53 2.42 13.47
N ASP A 138 -1.72 1.14 13.19
CA ASP A 138 -1.00 0.04 13.86
C ASP A 138 0.52 0.06 13.59
N ILE A 139 0.96 0.73 12.51
CA ILE A 139 2.39 0.98 12.23
C ILE A 139 2.84 2.39 12.63
N GLY A 140 2.01 3.15 13.35
CA GLY A 140 2.38 4.46 13.89
C GLY A 140 2.26 5.62 12.91
N MET A 141 1.48 5.49 11.85
CA MET A 141 1.24 6.55 10.87
C MET A 141 -0.18 7.11 10.95
N GLU A 142 -0.37 8.31 10.41
CA GLU A 142 -1.68 8.97 10.30
C GLU A 142 -2.31 8.68 8.93
N PRO A 143 -3.48 8.01 8.86
CA PRO A 143 -4.15 7.76 7.59
C PRO A 143 -4.77 9.06 7.05
N LEU A 144 -4.51 9.37 5.79
CA LEU A 144 -4.97 10.56 5.09
C LEU A 144 -5.79 10.14 3.88
N HIS A 145 -7.11 10.20 3.96
CA HIS A 145 -7.99 9.84 2.86
C HIS A 145 -8.01 10.91 1.77
N GLY A 146 -7.57 10.55 0.58
CA GLY A 146 -7.44 11.44 -0.57
C GLY A 146 -8.61 11.38 -1.56
N GLY A 147 -9.56 10.43 -1.40
CA GLY A 147 -10.71 10.29 -2.30
C GLY A 147 -10.93 8.88 -2.84
N SER A 148 -11.70 8.78 -3.93
CA SER A 148 -12.09 7.50 -4.55
C SER A 148 -10.91 6.79 -5.24
N LEU A 149 -11.11 5.52 -5.59
CA LEU A 149 -10.11 4.69 -6.28
C LEU A 149 -9.66 5.27 -7.62
N GLU A 150 -10.51 6.04 -8.29
CA GLU A 150 -10.20 6.75 -9.55
C GLU A 150 -8.98 7.68 -9.43
N LEU A 151 -8.64 8.14 -8.23
CA LEU A 151 -7.46 8.94 -7.97
C LEU A 151 -6.17 8.12 -7.79
N ALA A 152 -6.22 6.80 -7.92
CA ALA A 152 -5.04 5.96 -7.75
C ALA A 152 -3.90 6.31 -8.73
N SER A 153 -4.23 6.62 -9.99
CA SER A 153 -3.24 7.06 -10.97
C SER A 153 -2.61 8.41 -10.62
N VAL A 154 -3.37 9.31 -10.00
CA VAL A 154 -2.88 10.62 -9.49
C VAL A 154 -1.93 10.40 -8.31
N GLN A 155 -2.29 9.49 -7.39
CA GLN A 155 -1.42 9.13 -6.26
C GLN A 155 -0.10 8.50 -6.74
N GLU A 156 -0.11 7.70 -7.81
CA GLU A 156 1.12 7.19 -8.43
C GLU A 156 1.95 8.30 -9.08
N ALA A 157 1.31 9.28 -9.72
CA ALA A 157 2.01 10.45 -10.27
C ALA A 157 2.65 11.30 -9.15
N PHE A 158 1.97 11.43 -8.00
CA PHE A 158 2.53 12.10 -6.83
C PHE A 158 3.79 11.39 -6.29
N ALA A 159 3.88 10.07 -6.39
CA ALA A 159 5.10 9.34 -6.03
C ALA A 159 6.32 9.78 -6.87
N VAL A 160 6.13 10.07 -8.15
CA VAL A 160 7.20 10.59 -9.03
C VAL A 160 7.66 11.97 -8.56
N MET A 161 6.72 12.86 -8.23
CA MET A 161 7.05 14.19 -7.70
C MET A 161 7.77 14.10 -6.35
N LEU A 162 7.34 13.19 -5.46
CA LEU A 162 7.99 12.95 -4.18
C LEU A 162 9.44 12.47 -4.35
N MET A 163 9.70 11.60 -5.33
CA MET A 163 11.06 11.18 -5.67
C MET A 163 11.93 12.33 -6.17
N GLY A 164 11.35 13.28 -6.93
CA GLY A 164 12.03 14.51 -7.32
C GLY A 164 12.43 15.37 -6.11
N ILE A 165 11.50 15.54 -5.16
CA ILE A 165 11.77 16.30 -3.92
C ILE A 165 12.91 15.66 -3.13
N VAL A 166 12.89 14.32 -2.98
CA VAL A 166 13.95 13.58 -2.26
C VAL A 166 15.29 13.69 -2.99
N GLY A 167 15.28 13.62 -4.33
CA GLY A 167 16.50 13.68 -5.13
C GLY A 167 17.18 15.07 -5.17
N ASP A 168 16.42 16.15 -4.92
CA ASP A 168 16.93 17.53 -4.87
C ASP A 168 17.48 17.93 -3.48
N ARG A 169 17.36 17.06 -2.48
CA ARG A 169 17.74 17.33 -1.09
C ARG A 169 18.86 16.41 -0.62
N ASP A 170 19.84 16.99 0.06
CA ASP A 170 20.92 16.23 0.70
C ASP A 170 20.50 15.52 2.00
N GLU A 171 19.26 15.72 2.44
CA GLU A 171 18.72 15.21 3.72
C GLU A 171 18.32 13.72 3.65
N GLY A 172 18.32 13.12 2.46
CA GLY A 172 17.91 11.71 2.24
C GLY A 172 16.40 11.51 2.20
N LEU A 173 15.93 10.34 2.63
CA LEU A 173 14.52 9.98 2.58
C LEU A 173 13.68 10.82 3.56
N LEU A 174 12.46 11.16 3.16
CA LEU A 174 11.58 12.07 3.89
C LEU A 174 10.27 11.39 4.28
N TYR A 175 9.74 11.79 5.44
CA TYR A 175 8.32 11.68 5.74
C TYR A 175 7.57 12.89 5.21
N TYR A 176 6.27 12.72 4.99
CA TYR A 176 5.36 13.83 4.73
C TYR A 176 4.20 13.83 5.73
N ARG A 177 3.59 14.97 5.93
CA ARG A 177 2.35 15.12 6.71
C ARG A 177 1.57 16.33 6.23
N PHE A 178 0.24 16.27 6.40
CA PHE A 178 -0.64 17.42 6.34
C PHE A 178 -1.08 17.77 7.76
N ALA A 179 -1.02 19.03 8.13
CA ALA A 179 -1.36 19.48 9.46
C ALA A 179 -2.22 20.73 9.40
N SER A 180 -3.14 20.89 10.37
CA SER A 180 -3.85 22.14 10.55
C SER A 180 -2.87 23.22 11.09
N PRO A 181 -3.17 24.53 10.89
CA PRO A 181 -2.33 25.60 11.44
C PRO A 181 -2.10 25.50 12.96
N GLN A 182 -3.03 24.88 13.69
CA GLN A 182 -2.95 24.70 15.14
C GLN A 182 -2.03 23.55 15.56
N THR A 183 -1.68 22.66 14.62
CA THR A 183 -0.85 21.46 14.87
C THR A 183 0.44 21.45 14.06
N PHE A 184 0.77 22.60 13.45
CA PHE A 184 1.98 22.79 12.65
C PHE A 184 3.17 23.18 13.52
#